data_b52a04357d5afdc1f3aa4d005f9c072a
#
_entry.id   b52a04357d5afdc1f3aa4d005f9c072a
#
_cell.length_a   1.000
_cell.length_b   1.000
_cell.length_c   1.000
_cell.angle_alpha   90.00
_cell.angle_beta   90.00
_cell.angle_gamma   90.00
#
_symmetry.space_group_name_H-M   'P 1'
#
loop_
_entity.id
_entity.type
_entity.pdbx_description
1 polymer ?
#
loop_
_entity_poly.entity_id
_entity_poly.type
_entity_poly.pdbx_seq_one_letter_code
_entity_poly.pdbx_strand_id
1 'polypeptide(L)'
;MTDTKIIPIDSEHNAIFQCLSGEKGTEDVKSITITASGGPFINAPIQDLQHVTVEDALKHPNWKMGSKVTIDSATLVNKCLELIEARYLFDLDEKYFDLVIHPQSIIHSIVTYIDGSSIWQMSSPDMRVPIAHALSEVNRIPIEFKDLDFSNLNLSFQEFPSDRSKIQDIAREVCN
;
A
#
# COMPACT_ATOMS: atom_id res chain seq x y z
N MET A 1 0.12 0.51 30.01
CA MET A 1 -0.28 0.72 28.61
C MET A 1 -1.72 0.30 28.50
N THR A 2 -2.56 1.08 27.84
CA THR A 2 -3.95 0.70 27.60
C THR A 2 -3.98 -0.39 26.53
N ASP A 3 -4.75 -1.44 26.77
CA ASP A 3 -4.92 -2.60 25.87
C ASP A 3 -5.86 -2.24 24.69
N THR A 4 -5.56 -1.11 24.03
CA THR A 4 -6.40 -0.55 22.97
C THR A 4 -5.98 -1.17 21.63
N LYS A 5 -6.92 -1.89 21.01
CA LYS A 5 -6.73 -2.48 19.68
C LYS A 5 -6.74 -1.37 18.62
N ILE A 6 -5.72 -1.34 17.78
CA ILE A 6 -5.64 -0.48 16.60
C ILE A 6 -5.95 -1.34 15.37
N ILE A 7 -6.93 -0.93 14.57
CA ILE A 7 -7.26 -1.58 13.30
C ILE A 7 -6.99 -0.55 12.19
N PRO A 8 -6.06 -0.79 11.29
CA PRO A 8 -5.75 0.15 10.23
C PRO A 8 -6.87 0.21 9.18
N ILE A 9 -7.11 1.41 8.64
CA ILE A 9 -8.09 1.64 7.57
C ILE A 9 -7.44 2.07 6.25
N ASP A 10 -6.17 2.46 6.26
CA ASP A 10 -5.41 2.60 5.04
C ASP A 10 -5.40 1.27 4.27
N SER A 11 -5.55 1.32 2.93
CA SER A 11 -5.81 0.11 2.16
C SER A 11 -4.68 -0.89 2.23
N GLU A 12 -3.44 -0.43 2.22
CA GLU A 12 -2.25 -1.24 2.27
C GLU A 12 -2.02 -1.84 3.66
N HIS A 13 -2.18 -1.05 4.70
CA HIS A 13 -2.03 -1.53 6.08
C HIS A 13 -3.17 -2.47 6.47
N ASN A 14 -4.40 -2.18 6.05
CA ASN A 14 -5.52 -3.09 6.25
C ASN A 14 -5.32 -4.41 5.51
N ALA A 15 -4.70 -4.36 4.32
CA ALA A 15 -4.35 -5.56 3.57
C ALA A 15 -3.32 -6.42 4.31
N ILE A 16 -2.25 -5.82 4.86
CA ILE A 16 -1.28 -6.54 5.70
C ILE A 16 -1.99 -7.15 6.90
N PHE A 17 -2.81 -6.38 7.59
CA PHE A 17 -3.59 -6.84 8.75
C PHE A 17 -4.48 -8.05 8.40
N GLN A 18 -5.14 -8.04 7.22
CA GLN A 18 -5.93 -9.16 6.73
C GLN A 18 -5.07 -10.38 6.39
N CYS A 19 -3.91 -10.20 5.77
CA CYS A 19 -2.99 -11.29 5.43
C CYS A 19 -2.42 -11.98 6.67
N LEU A 20 -2.22 -11.23 7.76
CA LEU A 20 -1.74 -11.75 9.05
C LEU A 20 -2.87 -12.36 9.89
N SER A 21 -4.13 -12.15 9.53
CA SER A 21 -5.28 -12.67 10.28
C SER A 21 -5.35 -14.19 10.18
N GLY A 22 -5.30 -14.86 11.32
CA GLY A 22 -5.27 -16.33 11.40
C GLY A 22 -3.88 -16.92 11.57
N GLU A 23 -2.85 -16.14 11.41
CA GLU A 23 -1.46 -16.50 11.70
C GLU A 23 -1.11 -16.30 13.18
N LYS A 24 -0.01 -16.88 13.63
CA LYS A 24 0.46 -16.79 15.04
C LYS A 24 1.20 -15.47 15.34
N GLY A 25 0.98 -14.44 14.55
CA GLY A 25 1.68 -13.16 14.63
C GLY A 25 2.64 -12.96 13.45
N THR A 26 3.74 -12.27 13.68
CA THR A 26 4.71 -11.91 12.62
C THR A 26 5.98 -12.78 12.62
N GLU A 27 6.07 -13.79 13.49
CA GLU A 27 7.28 -14.60 13.66
C GLU A 27 7.72 -15.35 12.40
N ASP A 28 6.73 -15.81 11.59
CA ASP A 28 6.98 -16.55 10.35
C ASP A 28 7.00 -15.66 9.11
N VAL A 29 6.94 -14.34 9.27
CA VAL A 29 6.99 -13.40 8.16
C VAL A 29 8.43 -13.28 7.64
N LYS A 30 8.62 -13.53 6.35
CA LYS A 30 9.87 -13.32 5.62
C LYS A 30 9.97 -11.91 5.08
N SER A 31 8.91 -11.41 4.45
CA SER A 31 8.81 -10.04 3.94
C SER A 31 7.36 -9.61 3.74
N ILE A 32 7.15 -8.31 3.73
CA ILE A 32 5.90 -7.65 3.41
C ILE A 32 6.14 -6.71 2.24
N THR A 33 5.41 -6.89 1.16
CA THR A 33 5.48 -6.01 0.00
C THR A 33 4.27 -5.09 0.00
N ILE A 34 4.51 -3.79 0.13
CA ILE A 34 3.51 -2.73 0.03
C ILE A 34 3.45 -2.28 -1.43
N THR A 35 2.27 -2.28 -2.03
CA THR A 35 2.11 -1.88 -3.42
C THR A 35 1.82 -0.38 -3.54
N ALA A 36 2.27 0.23 -4.63
CA ALA A 36 2.00 1.61 -4.97
C ALA A 36 1.39 1.71 -6.38
N SER A 37 0.43 2.58 -6.59
CA SER A 37 -0.08 2.88 -7.95
C SER A 37 0.98 3.50 -8.86
N GLY A 38 1.96 4.17 -8.26
CA GLY A 38 2.97 4.96 -8.96
C GLY A 38 2.57 6.40 -9.21
N GLY A 39 1.29 6.74 -9.06
CA GLY A 39 0.77 8.09 -9.30
C GLY A 39 0.83 8.51 -10.77
N PRO A 40 0.45 9.77 -11.09
CA PRO A 40 0.37 10.27 -12.48
C PRO A 40 1.73 10.38 -13.18
N PHE A 41 2.83 10.43 -12.43
CA PHE A 41 4.16 10.69 -12.99
C PHE A 41 5.08 9.47 -13.02
N ILE A 42 4.54 8.26 -12.82
CA ILE A 42 5.39 7.05 -12.73
C ILE A 42 6.25 6.83 -13.97
N ASN A 43 5.73 7.15 -15.14
CA ASN A 43 6.43 7.00 -16.42
C ASN A 43 7.11 8.29 -16.90
N ALA A 44 7.05 9.39 -16.13
CA ALA A 44 7.67 10.66 -16.50
C ALA A 44 9.14 10.68 -16.05
N PRO A 45 10.09 11.05 -16.91
CA PRO A 45 11.47 11.29 -16.50
C PRO A 45 11.54 12.36 -15.39
N ILE A 46 12.41 12.16 -14.39
CA ILE A 46 12.49 13.05 -13.24
C ILE A 46 12.78 14.51 -13.62
N GLN A 47 13.54 14.71 -14.69
CA GLN A 47 13.88 16.05 -15.23
C GLN A 47 12.66 16.81 -15.73
N ASP A 48 11.62 16.10 -16.17
CA ASP A 48 10.41 16.73 -16.70
C ASP A 48 9.48 17.19 -15.58
N LEU A 49 9.68 16.68 -14.35
CA LEU A 49 8.85 17.00 -13.19
C LEU A 49 8.99 18.48 -12.76
N GLN A 50 10.05 19.16 -13.14
CA GLN A 50 10.21 20.60 -12.87
C GLN A 50 9.15 21.48 -13.56
N HIS A 51 8.44 20.94 -14.56
CA HIS A 51 7.44 21.67 -15.34
C HIS A 51 5.99 21.27 -15.00
N VAL A 52 5.80 20.26 -14.13
CA VAL A 52 4.46 19.81 -13.77
C VAL A 52 3.75 20.82 -12.86
N THR A 53 2.45 20.91 -13.05
CA THR A 53 1.61 21.80 -12.26
C THR A 53 0.93 21.03 -11.11
N VAL A 54 0.39 21.77 -10.15
CA VAL A 54 -0.46 21.19 -9.10
C VAL A 54 -1.66 20.45 -9.69
N GLU A 55 -2.23 20.98 -10.77
CA GLU A 55 -3.36 20.37 -11.47
C GLU A 55 -2.97 19.01 -12.07
N ASP A 56 -1.75 18.88 -12.62
CA ASP A 56 -1.26 17.60 -13.13
C ASP A 56 -1.03 16.59 -11.99
N ALA A 57 -0.51 17.02 -10.86
CA ALA A 57 -0.30 16.18 -9.69
C ALA A 57 -1.63 15.68 -9.07
N LEU A 58 -2.72 16.42 -9.24
CA LEU A 58 -4.04 16.04 -8.75
C LEU A 58 -4.78 15.02 -9.65
N LYS A 59 -4.24 14.65 -10.80
CA LYS A 59 -4.83 13.66 -11.73
C LYS A 59 -4.41 12.23 -11.38
N HIS A 60 -4.90 11.70 -10.25
CA HIS A 60 -4.59 10.31 -9.90
C HIS A 60 -5.33 9.32 -10.82
N PRO A 61 -4.64 8.26 -11.36
CA PRO A 61 -5.25 7.37 -12.36
C PRO A 61 -6.38 6.49 -11.81
N ASN A 62 -6.30 6.04 -10.56
CA ASN A 62 -7.22 5.02 -10.02
C ASN A 62 -8.06 5.50 -8.83
N TRP A 63 -7.50 6.37 -7.99
CA TRP A 63 -8.10 6.77 -6.73
C TRP A 63 -8.68 8.18 -6.78
N LYS A 64 -9.85 8.35 -6.18
CA LYS A 64 -10.42 9.68 -5.86
C LYS A 64 -10.13 9.98 -4.40
N MET A 65 -9.10 10.75 -4.13
CA MET A 65 -8.61 11.06 -2.78
C MET A 65 -8.62 12.56 -2.53
N GLY A 66 -8.40 12.95 -1.26
CA GLY A 66 -8.14 14.35 -0.92
C GLY A 66 -6.85 14.86 -1.58
N SER A 67 -6.76 16.16 -1.79
CA SER A 67 -5.64 16.80 -2.53
C SER A 67 -4.27 16.48 -1.93
N LYS A 68 -4.14 16.46 -0.60
CA LYS A 68 -2.88 16.11 0.07
C LYS A 68 -2.40 14.71 -0.33
N VAL A 69 -3.23 13.69 -0.12
CA VAL A 69 -2.86 12.29 -0.41
C VAL A 69 -2.59 12.09 -1.90
N THR A 70 -3.33 12.78 -2.78
CA THR A 70 -3.11 12.72 -4.22
C THR A 70 -1.74 13.27 -4.61
N ILE A 71 -1.30 14.39 -4.02
CA ILE A 71 0.04 14.96 -4.25
C ILE A 71 1.13 14.04 -3.66
N ASP A 72 0.92 13.52 -2.46
CA ASP A 72 1.86 12.58 -1.82
C ASP A 72 2.02 11.31 -2.68
N SER A 73 0.93 10.82 -3.29
CA SER A 73 0.97 9.70 -4.22
C SER A 73 1.73 10.05 -5.51
N ALA A 74 1.51 11.26 -6.07
CA ALA A 74 2.19 11.72 -7.27
C ALA A 74 3.71 11.78 -7.12
N THR A 75 4.19 12.04 -5.90
CA THR A 75 5.61 12.13 -5.55
C THR A 75 6.19 10.84 -4.95
N LEU A 76 5.37 9.80 -4.75
CA LEU A 76 5.68 8.56 -4.02
C LEU A 76 5.94 8.76 -2.52
N VAL A 77 5.80 9.97 -2.00
CA VAL A 77 5.95 10.26 -0.55
C VAL A 77 4.91 9.49 0.26
N ASN A 78 3.68 9.36 -0.23
CA ASN A 78 2.64 8.58 0.47
C ASN A 78 3.12 7.18 0.80
N LYS A 79 3.75 6.50 -0.16
CA LYS A 79 4.23 5.14 0.05
C LYS A 79 5.38 5.04 1.04
N CYS A 80 6.19 6.08 1.12
CA CYS A 80 7.25 6.19 2.12
C CYS A 80 6.68 6.43 3.54
N LEU A 81 5.64 7.24 3.67
CA LEU A 81 4.91 7.42 4.94
C LEU A 81 4.27 6.10 5.38
N GLU A 82 3.64 5.38 4.46
CA GLU A 82 3.05 4.06 4.75
C GLU A 82 4.10 3.03 5.19
N LEU A 83 5.32 3.05 4.63
CA LEU A 83 6.41 2.19 5.10
C LEU A 83 6.74 2.48 6.57
N ILE A 84 6.86 3.76 6.93
CA ILE A 84 7.11 4.19 8.32
C ILE A 84 5.97 3.75 9.22
N GLU A 85 4.73 3.98 8.82
CA GLU A 85 3.54 3.59 9.59
C GLU A 85 3.47 2.07 9.78
N ALA A 86 3.72 1.28 8.73
CA ALA A 86 3.72 -0.17 8.80
C ALA A 86 4.77 -0.71 9.78
N ARG A 87 5.97 -0.11 9.81
CA ARG A 87 7.02 -0.41 10.78
C ARG A 87 6.50 -0.39 12.21
N TYR A 88 5.74 0.65 12.57
CA TYR A 88 5.21 0.82 13.93
C TYR A 88 3.92 0.04 14.18
N LEU A 89 3.05 -0.08 13.18
CA LEU A 89 1.77 -0.80 13.32
C LEU A 89 1.96 -2.30 13.53
N PHE A 90 2.94 -2.90 12.86
CA PHE A 90 3.16 -4.35 12.88
C PHE A 90 4.37 -4.78 13.72
N ASP A 91 5.07 -3.82 14.34
CA ASP A 91 6.26 -4.04 15.17
C ASP A 91 7.32 -4.92 14.49
N LEU A 92 7.57 -4.62 13.21
CA LEU A 92 8.58 -5.29 12.38
C LEU A 92 9.67 -4.29 11.98
N ASP A 93 10.94 -4.73 11.91
CA ASP A 93 12.01 -3.90 11.38
C ASP A 93 11.76 -3.49 9.93
N GLU A 94 12.26 -2.32 9.53
CA GLU A 94 12.09 -1.76 8.20
C GLU A 94 12.60 -2.70 7.07
N LYS A 95 13.58 -3.54 7.37
CA LYS A 95 14.14 -4.54 6.44
C LYS A 95 13.13 -5.59 5.97
N TYR A 96 12.01 -5.77 6.68
CA TYR A 96 10.94 -6.68 6.28
C TYR A 96 10.01 -6.08 5.23
N PHE A 97 10.11 -4.76 4.97
CA PHE A 97 9.19 -4.07 4.06
C PHE A 97 9.85 -3.76 2.72
N ASP A 98 9.21 -4.22 1.64
CA ASP A 98 9.54 -3.90 0.25
C ASP A 98 8.45 -3.03 -0.36
N LEU A 99 8.84 -2.17 -1.30
CA LEU A 99 7.92 -1.35 -2.08
C LEU A 99 7.95 -1.78 -3.54
N VAL A 100 6.78 -1.92 -4.16
CA VAL A 100 6.65 -2.28 -5.57
C VAL A 100 5.57 -1.43 -6.24
N ILE A 101 5.77 -1.09 -7.50
CA ILE A 101 4.74 -0.41 -8.29
C ILE A 101 3.78 -1.44 -8.86
N HIS A 102 2.50 -1.25 -8.58
CA HIS A 102 1.38 -2.03 -9.11
C HIS A 102 0.33 -1.06 -9.67
N PRO A 103 0.42 -0.68 -10.95
CA PRO A 103 -0.39 0.40 -11.52
C PRO A 103 -1.90 0.19 -11.41
N GLN A 104 -2.37 -1.06 -11.39
CA GLN A 104 -3.78 -1.38 -11.32
C GLN A 104 -4.40 -1.15 -9.93
N SER A 105 -3.57 -1.07 -8.89
CA SER A 105 -3.99 -0.87 -7.48
C SER A 105 -5.06 -1.87 -7.01
N ILE A 106 -4.99 -3.12 -7.49
CA ILE A 106 -5.93 -4.19 -7.13
C ILE A 106 -5.38 -5.02 -5.99
N ILE A 107 -4.07 -5.32 -6.01
CA ILE A 107 -3.37 -5.91 -4.89
C ILE A 107 -2.85 -4.79 -4.03
N HIS A 108 -3.24 -4.78 -2.75
CA HIS A 108 -2.89 -3.70 -1.83
C HIS A 108 -1.63 -4.02 -1.04
N SER A 109 -1.45 -5.26 -0.60
CA SER A 109 -0.21 -5.74 0.01
C SER A 109 -0.07 -7.26 -0.13
N ILE A 110 1.17 -7.74 0.03
CA ILE A 110 1.56 -9.13 -0.04
C ILE A 110 2.39 -9.46 1.19
N VAL A 111 2.04 -10.52 1.90
CA VAL A 111 2.85 -11.08 2.99
C VAL A 111 3.45 -12.39 2.52
N THR A 112 4.76 -12.48 2.54
CA THR A 112 5.52 -13.69 2.19
C THR A 112 6.09 -14.31 3.46
N TYR A 113 5.91 -15.61 3.62
CA TYR A 113 6.33 -16.38 4.78
C TYR A 113 7.63 -17.14 4.56
N ILE A 114 8.24 -17.62 5.65
CA ILE A 114 9.55 -18.30 5.64
C ILE A 114 9.52 -19.62 4.84
N ASP A 115 8.36 -20.23 4.68
CA ASP A 115 8.16 -21.44 3.87
C ASP A 115 8.07 -21.17 2.35
N GLY A 116 8.10 -19.88 1.96
CA GLY A 116 8.00 -19.41 0.58
C GLY A 116 6.57 -19.19 0.09
N SER A 117 5.54 -19.46 0.90
CA SER A 117 4.16 -19.10 0.57
C SER A 117 3.93 -17.60 0.66
N SER A 118 2.94 -17.09 -0.08
CA SER A 118 2.55 -15.67 -0.01
C SER A 118 1.04 -15.52 0.03
N ILE A 119 0.56 -14.66 0.91
CA ILE A 119 -0.85 -14.28 0.99
C ILE A 119 -1.00 -12.86 0.45
N TRP A 120 -1.92 -12.68 -0.47
CA TRP A 120 -2.19 -11.43 -1.18
C TRP A 120 -3.59 -10.96 -0.87
N GLN A 121 -3.72 -9.76 -0.33
CA GLN A 121 -5.04 -9.14 -0.21
C GLN A 121 -5.30 -8.31 -1.47
N MET A 122 -6.44 -8.57 -2.10
CA MET A 122 -6.84 -7.88 -3.31
C MET A 122 -8.32 -7.50 -3.28
N SER A 123 -8.62 -6.33 -3.83
CA SER A 123 -9.97 -5.81 -4.03
C SER A 123 -9.96 -4.71 -5.09
N SER A 124 -11.13 -4.31 -5.57
CA SER A 124 -11.24 -3.05 -6.30
C SER A 124 -10.70 -1.90 -5.45
N PRO A 125 -10.10 -0.86 -6.06
CA PRO A 125 -9.58 0.32 -5.35
C PRO A 125 -10.73 1.18 -4.79
N ASP A 126 -11.27 0.75 -3.66
CA ASP A 126 -12.43 1.34 -2.99
C ASP A 126 -12.24 1.31 -1.47
N MET A 127 -12.16 2.48 -0.86
CA MET A 127 -11.96 2.61 0.59
C MET A 127 -13.10 2.05 1.43
N ARG A 128 -14.28 1.80 0.85
CA ARG A 128 -15.37 1.13 1.56
C ARG A 128 -14.98 -0.27 2.03
N VAL A 129 -14.11 -0.96 1.30
CA VAL A 129 -13.65 -2.32 1.65
C VAL A 129 -12.84 -2.31 2.96
N PRO A 130 -11.72 -1.60 3.11
CA PRO A 130 -10.96 -1.58 4.35
C PRO A 130 -11.72 -0.91 5.50
N ILE A 131 -12.52 0.13 5.23
CA ILE A 131 -13.31 0.80 6.26
C ILE A 131 -14.39 -0.15 6.81
N ALA A 132 -15.12 -0.86 5.97
CA ALA A 132 -16.13 -1.83 6.40
C ALA A 132 -15.49 -2.97 7.22
N HIS A 133 -14.34 -3.47 6.77
CA HIS A 133 -13.59 -4.49 7.51
C HIS A 133 -13.17 -3.99 8.90
N ALA A 134 -12.70 -2.76 9.03
CA ALA A 134 -12.30 -2.21 10.32
C ALA A 134 -13.49 -1.95 11.25
N LEU A 135 -14.58 -1.35 10.72
CA LEU A 135 -15.77 -1.03 11.50
C LEU A 135 -16.56 -2.26 11.97
N SER A 136 -16.46 -3.36 11.26
CA SER A 136 -17.11 -4.62 11.63
C SER A 136 -16.28 -5.47 12.61
N GLU A 137 -15.25 -4.90 13.21
CA GLU A 137 -14.32 -5.61 14.09
C GLU A 137 -13.74 -6.87 13.43
N VAL A 138 -13.29 -6.70 12.19
CA VAL A 138 -12.69 -7.71 11.30
C VAL A 138 -13.63 -8.82 10.80
N ASN A 139 -14.94 -8.70 11.02
CA ASN A 139 -15.92 -9.56 10.37
C ASN A 139 -16.13 -9.16 8.90
N ARG A 140 -16.67 -10.09 8.10
CA ARG A 140 -17.07 -9.78 6.72
C ARG A 140 -18.53 -9.35 6.69
N ILE A 141 -18.79 -8.09 6.35
CA ILE A 141 -20.14 -7.57 6.15
C ILE A 141 -20.37 -7.26 4.67
N PRO A 142 -21.58 -7.48 4.14
CA PRO A 142 -21.88 -7.17 2.75
C PRO A 142 -21.84 -5.65 2.54
N ILE A 143 -21.13 -5.24 1.49
CA ILE A 143 -21.10 -3.86 1.00
C ILE A 143 -21.33 -3.88 -0.52
N GLU A 144 -21.89 -2.81 -1.06
CA GLU A 144 -21.98 -2.64 -2.51
C GLU A 144 -20.61 -2.20 -3.04
N PHE A 145 -20.01 -3.01 -3.89
CA PHE A 145 -18.72 -2.72 -4.54
C PHE A 145 -18.71 -3.36 -5.93
N LYS A 146 -17.72 -2.98 -6.73
CA LYS A 146 -17.50 -3.60 -8.03
C LYS A 146 -16.68 -4.87 -7.87
N ASP A 147 -17.23 -5.99 -8.26
CA ASP A 147 -16.50 -7.27 -8.30
C ASP A 147 -15.29 -7.21 -9.24
N LEU A 148 -14.26 -7.99 -8.88
CA LEU A 148 -13.12 -8.21 -9.76
C LEU A 148 -13.50 -9.24 -10.83
N ASP A 149 -13.32 -8.89 -12.09
CA ASP A 149 -13.46 -9.84 -13.20
C ASP A 149 -12.14 -10.60 -13.40
N PHE A 150 -12.01 -11.73 -12.73
CA PHE A 150 -10.80 -12.56 -12.79
C PHE A 150 -10.50 -13.08 -14.20
N SER A 151 -11.50 -13.14 -15.11
CA SER A 151 -11.30 -13.62 -16.48
C SER A 151 -10.53 -12.60 -17.33
N ASN A 152 -10.67 -11.32 -17.02
CA ASN A 152 -10.04 -10.21 -17.73
C ASN A 152 -9.03 -9.44 -16.88
N LEU A 153 -8.65 -10.01 -15.73
CA LEU A 153 -7.73 -9.37 -14.80
C LEU A 153 -6.30 -9.44 -15.34
N ASN A 154 -5.67 -8.28 -15.51
CA ASN A 154 -4.24 -8.19 -15.82
C ASN A 154 -3.51 -7.52 -14.65
N LEU A 155 -2.58 -8.22 -14.03
CA LEU A 155 -1.78 -7.74 -12.92
C LEU A 155 -0.34 -7.57 -13.39
N SER A 156 0.23 -6.40 -13.17
CA SER A 156 1.61 -6.11 -13.47
C SER A 156 2.31 -5.46 -12.28
N PHE A 157 3.60 -5.75 -12.15
CA PHE A 157 4.45 -5.21 -11.11
C PHE A 157 5.72 -4.65 -11.75
N GLN A 158 6.20 -3.54 -11.19
CA GLN A 158 7.42 -2.88 -11.62
C GLN A 158 8.26 -2.55 -10.37
N GLU A 159 9.55 -2.51 -10.53
CA GLU A 159 10.44 -2.05 -9.47
C GLU A 159 10.13 -0.60 -9.08
N PHE A 160 10.39 -0.26 -7.82
CA PHE A 160 10.33 1.14 -7.39
C PHE A 160 11.36 1.95 -8.16
N PRO A 161 11.02 3.14 -8.71
CA PRO A 161 11.91 3.89 -9.58
C PRO A 161 13.24 4.26 -8.90
N SER A 162 14.35 3.84 -9.48
CA SER A 162 15.69 4.08 -8.92
C SER A 162 16.06 5.57 -8.86
N ASP A 163 15.55 6.38 -9.78
CA ASP A 163 15.74 7.84 -9.80
C ASP A 163 14.94 8.56 -8.68
N ARG A 164 14.08 7.84 -7.98
CA ARG A 164 13.28 8.32 -6.83
C ARG A 164 13.60 7.55 -5.54
N SER A 165 14.59 6.67 -5.54
CA SER A 165 14.97 5.84 -4.39
C SER A 165 15.34 6.66 -3.15
N LYS A 166 15.87 7.87 -3.33
CA LYS A 166 16.24 8.76 -2.22
C LYS A 166 15.11 8.99 -1.21
N ILE A 167 13.85 9.03 -1.66
CA ILE A 167 12.70 9.19 -0.77
C ILE A 167 12.51 7.94 0.07
N GLN A 168 12.70 6.75 -0.54
CA GLN A 168 12.65 5.48 0.16
C GLN A 168 13.79 5.34 1.17
N ASP A 169 14.99 5.77 0.81
CA ASP A 169 16.16 5.76 1.71
C ASP A 169 15.90 6.61 2.95
N ILE A 170 15.34 7.82 2.77
CA ILE A 170 14.95 8.70 3.88
C ILE A 170 13.91 8.02 4.78
N ALA A 171 12.90 7.36 4.21
CA ALA A 171 11.89 6.66 5.00
C ALA A 171 12.52 5.54 5.84
N ARG A 172 13.47 4.78 5.29
CA ARG A 172 14.21 3.74 6.01
C ARG A 172 15.10 4.31 7.11
N GLU A 173 15.76 5.44 6.87
CA GLU A 173 16.53 6.15 7.90
C GLU A 173 15.67 6.61 9.08
N VAL A 174 14.44 7.04 8.83
CA VAL A 174 13.48 7.44 9.89
C VAL A 174 13.02 6.25 10.73
N CYS A 175 13.03 5.04 10.17
CA CYS A 175 12.64 3.81 10.87
C CYS A 175 13.71 3.26 11.80
N ASN A 176 14.96 3.67 11.64
CA ASN A 176 16.12 3.23 12.42
C ASN A 176 16.48 4.23 13.53
#